data_4967a3d3d5bef20063d8b774d44c2558
#
_entry.id   4967a3d3d5bef20063d8b774d44c2558
#
_cell.length_a   1.000
_cell.length_b   1.000
_cell.length_c   1.000
_cell.angle_alpha   90.00
_cell.angle_beta   90.00
_cell.angle_gamma   90.00
#
_symmetry.space_group_name_H-M   'P 1'
#
loop_
_entity.id
_entity.type
_entity.pdbx_description
1 polymer ?
#
loop_
_entity_poly.entity_id
_entity_poly.type
_entity_poly.pdbx_seq_one_letter_code
_entity_poly.pdbx_strand_id
1 'polypeptide(L)'
;MRRMENIGRGLPRKDDGGNGPRPLRPEDCTTNPSLVLAAFQDPVSESLIAQELQSCRSQGRDAQAAAATLSVAIGAELAKLVPGRVSTEVDACLSFGVDDSVRRAYEIVEDYDARGVEKDRILIKLAATWEGIRAAEILQRDGIDCNLTLIFSLSQAIACADAGVFLISPFVGRITDWYKKSEGRDSYAPDDDPGVASVKTIYDYYKSNGIETIVMGASFRTIDQVKALAGCDRLTIAPKLLDALKDEEGDLKPALLSDRVQDVEAQVLDEASFRWELNRDAMATEKLAEGIRNFDKDHSTLISMVTKRMCG
;
A
#
# COMPACT_ATOMS: atom_id res chain seq x y z
N MET A 1 -0.39 -11.29 15.49
CA MET A 1 -0.48 -10.02 14.76
C MET A 1 0.64 -10.00 13.71
N ARG A 2 0.31 -10.09 12.41
CA ARG A 2 1.32 -10.09 11.32
C ARG A 2 1.58 -8.63 10.93
N ARG A 3 2.83 -8.22 10.85
CA ARG A 3 3.24 -6.83 10.60
C ARG A 3 3.83 -6.70 9.21
N MET A 4 3.48 -5.61 8.53
CA MET A 4 4.11 -5.19 7.27
C MET A 4 4.87 -3.89 7.50
N GLU A 5 6.09 -3.79 7.01
CA GLU A 5 6.93 -2.59 7.08
C GLU A 5 6.99 -1.88 5.72
N ASN A 6 6.84 -0.56 5.75
CA ASN A 6 7.21 0.30 4.63
C ASN A 6 8.71 0.60 4.72
N ILE A 7 9.40 0.58 3.58
CA ILE A 7 10.83 0.84 3.51
C ILE A 7 11.07 2.32 3.59
N GLY A 8 11.68 2.71 4.68
CA GLY A 8 12.24 4.04 4.89
C GLY A 8 13.63 4.01 5.51
N ARG A 9 14.27 2.84 5.55
CA ARG A 9 15.68 2.66 5.90
C ARG A 9 16.23 1.53 5.07
N GLY A 10 17.33 1.82 4.40
CA GLY A 10 18.05 0.97 3.47
C GLY A 10 18.15 -0.52 3.81
N LEU A 11 18.44 -1.28 2.80
CA LEU A 11 18.67 -2.73 2.85
C LEU A 11 19.48 -3.14 4.09
N PRO A 12 19.10 -4.21 4.82
CA PRO A 12 19.77 -4.60 6.06
C PRO A 12 21.26 -4.88 5.80
N ARG A 13 22.11 -4.33 6.67
CA ARG A 13 23.51 -4.72 6.72
C ARG A 13 23.61 -6.20 7.12
N LYS A 14 24.52 -6.95 6.50
CA LYS A 14 24.86 -8.31 6.88
C LYS A 14 25.17 -8.38 8.37
N ASP A 15 24.66 -9.44 9.01
CA ASP A 15 24.75 -9.77 10.41
C ASP A 15 25.98 -9.25 11.15
N ASP A 16 25.78 -8.30 12.05
CA ASP A 16 26.68 -8.09 13.17
C ASP A 16 26.22 -9.04 14.28
N GLY A 17 26.97 -10.12 14.47
CA GLY A 17 26.74 -11.08 15.56
C GLY A 17 26.84 -10.39 16.92
N GLY A 18 25.71 -10.04 17.50
CA GLY A 18 25.62 -9.39 18.81
C GLY A 18 24.28 -9.61 19.48
N ASN A 19 24.29 -9.72 20.82
CA ASN A 19 23.15 -9.84 21.73
C ASN A 19 22.27 -8.55 21.78
N GLY A 20 21.98 -7.95 20.65
CA GLY A 20 21.06 -6.82 20.51
C GLY A 20 19.60 -7.27 20.40
N PRO A 21 18.63 -6.34 20.59
CA PRO A 21 17.22 -6.66 20.41
C PRO A 21 17.01 -7.22 18.99
N ARG A 22 16.27 -8.33 18.88
CA ARG A 22 16.03 -9.00 17.59
C ARG A 22 15.45 -8.01 16.59
N PRO A 23 16.00 -7.92 15.37
CA PRO A 23 15.43 -7.06 14.34
C PRO A 23 13.97 -7.45 14.11
N LEU A 24 13.12 -6.46 13.87
CA LEU A 24 11.74 -6.70 13.46
C LEU A 24 11.78 -7.46 12.12
N ARG A 25 11.04 -8.55 12.05
CA ARG A 25 10.89 -9.34 10.83
C ARG A 25 9.46 -9.16 10.33
N PRO A 26 9.22 -8.26 9.37
CA PRO A 26 7.91 -8.11 8.75
C PRO A 26 7.54 -9.38 8.00
N GLU A 27 6.25 -9.68 7.92
CA GLU A 27 5.72 -10.77 7.08
C GLU A 27 5.81 -10.39 5.60
N ASP A 28 5.35 -9.17 5.29
CA ASP A 28 5.22 -8.63 3.94
C ASP A 28 5.80 -7.20 3.88
N CYS A 29 6.07 -6.72 2.67
CA CYS A 29 6.45 -5.34 2.41
C CYS A 29 5.52 -4.68 1.39
N THR A 30 5.44 -3.35 1.44
CA THR A 30 4.73 -2.58 0.41
C THR A 30 5.63 -1.48 -0.15
N THR A 31 5.55 -1.24 -1.45
CA THR A 31 6.12 -0.07 -2.10
C THR A 31 5.02 0.88 -2.56
N ASN A 32 5.41 2.09 -2.90
CA ASN A 32 4.63 3.08 -3.61
C ASN A 32 5.60 4.08 -4.28
N PRO A 33 5.15 4.97 -5.18
CA PRO A 33 6.04 5.90 -5.86
C PRO A 33 6.92 6.74 -4.94
N SER A 34 6.40 7.20 -3.80
CA SER A 34 7.18 7.99 -2.81
C SER A 34 8.32 7.18 -2.20
N LEU A 35 8.07 5.89 -1.90
CA LEU A 35 9.08 5.00 -1.32
C LEU A 35 10.15 4.62 -2.34
N VAL A 36 9.76 4.38 -3.60
CA VAL A 36 10.70 4.11 -4.70
C VAL A 36 11.58 5.33 -4.93
N LEU A 37 11.00 6.54 -4.94
CA LEU A 37 11.75 7.79 -5.05
C LEU A 37 12.74 7.97 -3.87
N ALA A 38 12.31 7.69 -2.66
CA ALA A 38 13.16 7.73 -1.48
C ALA A 38 14.32 6.71 -1.57
N ALA A 39 14.03 5.49 -2.00
CA ALA A 39 15.06 4.46 -2.22
C ALA A 39 16.04 4.86 -3.32
N PHE A 40 15.59 5.53 -4.38
CA PHE A 40 16.46 6.06 -5.44
C PHE A 40 17.43 7.13 -4.92
N GLN A 41 17.07 7.84 -3.87
CA GLN A 41 17.90 8.89 -3.24
C GLN A 41 18.79 8.34 -2.11
N ASP A 42 18.58 7.10 -1.67
CA ASP A 42 19.32 6.48 -0.57
C ASP A 42 20.66 5.90 -1.08
N PRO A 43 21.81 6.30 -0.49
CA PRO A 43 23.12 5.74 -0.85
C PRO A 43 23.19 4.20 -0.77
N VAL A 44 22.39 3.57 0.08
CA VAL A 44 22.36 2.09 0.20
C VAL A 44 21.89 1.43 -1.10
N SER A 45 21.02 2.08 -1.85
CA SER A 45 20.48 1.57 -3.12
C SER A 45 21.37 1.90 -4.35
N GLU A 46 22.43 2.67 -4.17
CA GLU A 46 23.25 3.21 -5.29
C GLU A 46 23.78 2.12 -6.22
N SER A 47 24.29 1.01 -5.67
CA SER A 47 24.81 -0.09 -6.46
C SER A 47 23.73 -0.75 -7.32
N LEU A 48 22.55 -0.99 -6.76
CA LEU A 48 21.40 -1.55 -7.49
C LEU A 48 20.95 -0.60 -8.59
N ILE A 49 20.79 0.68 -8.27
CA ILE A 49 20.34 1.71 -9.21
C ILE A 49 21.32 1.84 -10.38
N ALA A 50 22.63 1.93 -10.10
CA ALA A 50 23.65 2.05 -11.14
C ALA A 50 23.64 0.84 -12.09
N GLN A 51 23.51 -0.38 -11.56
CA GLN A 51 23.45 -1.61 -12.34
C GLN A 51 22.20 -1.64 -13.23
N GLU A 52 21.02 -1.33 -12.69
CA GLU A 52 19.77 -1.33 -13.45
C GLU A 52 19.76 -0.25 -14.55
N LEU A 53 20.24 0.95 -14.26
CA LEU A 53 20.33 2.01 -15.25
C LEU A 53 21.32 1.68 -16.38
N GLN A 54 22.45 1.05 -16.05
CA GLN A 54 23.40 0.56 -17.06
C GLN A 54 22.76 -0.50 -17.95
N SER A 55 22.01 -1.43 -17.38
CA SER A 55 21.27 -2.46 -18.12
C SER A 55 20.23 -1.81 -19.05
N CYS A 56 19.42 -0.87 -18.54
CA CYS A 56 18.43 -0.14 -19.33
C CYS A 56 19.07 0.61 -20.51
N ARG A 57 20.21 1.29 -20.29
CA ARG A 57 20.96 1.98 -21.34
C ARG A 57 21.42 1.00 -22.44
N SER A 58 21.98 -0.14 -22.05
CA SER A 58 22.46 -1.15 -23.02
C SER A 58 21.35 -1.75 -23.87
N GLN A 59 20.11 -1.73 -23.36
CA GLN A 59 18.90 -2.21 -24.03
C GLN A 59 18.17 -1.10 -24.80
N GLY A 60 18.67 0.15 -24.77
CA GLY A 60 18.04 1.28 -25.43
C GLY A 60 16.69 1.70 -24.82
N ARG A 61 16.44 1.36 -23.54
CA ARG A 61 15.23 1.75 -22.83
C ARG A 61 15.26 3.25 -22.52
N ASP A 62 14.12 3.90 -22.61
CA ASP A 62 13.96 5.30 -22.19
C ASP A 62 13.88 5.43 -20.65
N ALA A 63 13.83 6.67 -20.17
CA ALA A 63 13.82 6.95 -18.73
C ALA A 63 12.53 6.48 -18.05
N GLN A 64 11.40 6.45 -18.76
CA GLN A 64 10.15 5.97 -18.22
C GLN A 64 10.19 4.46 -17.99
N ALA A 65 10.63 3.70 -19.00
CA ALA A 65 10.84 2.26 -18.88
C ALA A 65 11.90 1.92 -17.82
N ALA A 66 12.96 2.73 -17.69
CA ALA A 66 13.97 2.55 -16.66
C ALA A 66 13.42 2.81 -15.24
N ALA A 67 12.59 3.83 -15.03
CA ALA A 67 11.93 4.09 -13.76
C ALA A 67 10.98 2.94 -13.37
N ALA A 68 10.24 2.41 -14.33
CA ALA A 68 9.39 1.24 -14.16
C ALA A 68 10.20 0.00 -13.73
N THR A 69 11.31 -0.28 -14.42
CA THR A 69 12.25 -1.36 -14.09
C THR A 69 12.84 -1.21 -12.68
N LEU A 70 13.21 0.02 -12.28
CA LEU A 70 13.73 0.29 -10.93
C LEU A 70 12.70 -0.01 -9.83
N SER A 71 11.42 0.28 -10.07
CA SER A 71 10.36 -0.02 -9.10
C SER A 71 10.27 -1.52 -8.82
N VAL A 72 10.35 -2.35 -9.86
CA VAL A 72 10.35 -3.81 -9.74
C VAL A 72 11.66 -4.31 -9.14
N ALA A 73 12.82 -3.75 -9.54
CA ALA A 73 14.12 -4.14 -9.00
C ALA A 73 14.20 -3.93 -7.48
N ILE A 74 13.73 -2.78 -7.00
CA ILE A 74 13.64 -2.50 -5.56
C ILE A 74 12.68 -3.50 -4.89
N GLY A 75 11.52 -3.75 -5.47
CA GLY A 75 10.57 -4.74 -4.97
C GLY A 75 11.17 -6.16 -4.90
N ALA A 76 11.95 -6.56 -5.89
CA ALA A 76 12.62 -7.87 -5.92
C ALA A 76 13.69 -8.01 -4.82
N GLU A 77 14.45 -6.94 -4.52
CA GLU A 77 15.37 -6.96 -3.37
C GLU A 77 14.62 -7.10 -2.05
N LEU A 78 13.46 -6.46 -1.94
CA LEU A 78 12.61 -6.59 -0.76
C LEU A 78 12.00 -7.98 -0.59
N ALA A 79 11.61 -8.62 -1.69
CA ALA A 79 11.09 -9.99 -1.65
C ALA A 79 12.11 -10.99 -1.07
N LYS A 80 13.41 -10.70 -1.15
CA LYS A 80 14.46 -11.51 -0.50
C LYS A 80 14.50 -11.34 1.03
N LEU A 81 13.95 -10.25 1.55
CA LEU A 81 14.04 -9.88 2.97
C LEU A 81 12.83 -10.30 3.79
N VAL A 82 11.70 -10.57 3.13
CA VAL A 82 10.44 -10.94 3.78
C VAL A 82 10.01 -12.34 3.37
N PRO A 83 9.41 -13.13 4.28
CA PRO A 83 8.91 -14.46 3.94
C PRO A 83 7.64 -14.43 3.10
N GLY A 84 6.85 -13.36 3.19
CA GLY A 84 5.58 -13.19 2.52
C GLY A 84 5.71 -12.44 1.19
N ARG A 85 4.88 -11.44 0.97
CA ARG A 85 4.66 -10.79 -0.31
C ARG A 85 5.17 -9.35 -0.36
N VAL A 86 5.47 -8.87 -1.55
CA VAL A 86 5.77 -7.46 -1.82
C VAL A 86 4.68 -6.86 -2.68
N SER A 87 4.11 -5.73 -2.25
CA SER A 87 3.16 -4.97 -3.07
C SER A 87 3.90 -3.95 -3.93
N THR A 88 3.68 -4.00 -5.26
CA THR A 88 4.21 -3.04 -6.23
C THR A 88 3.08 -2.34 -6.95
N GLU A 89 3.14 -1.01 -6.96
CA GLU A 89 2.05 -0.16 -7.42
C GLU A 89 2.13 0.09 -8.91
N VAL A 90 0.99 -0.05 -9.59
CA VAL A 90 0.79 0.41 -10.98
C VAL A 90 0.85 1.94 -11.02
N ASP A 91 1.35 2.47 -12.14
CA ASP A 91 1.55 3.91 -12.30
C ASP A 91 0.26 4.70 -12.06
N ALA A 92 0.33 5.73 -11.19
CA ALA A 92 -0.85 6.45 -10.73
C ALA A 92 -1.65 7.13 -11.85
N CYS A 93 -1.00 7.53 -12.94
CA CYS A 93 -1.65 8.11 -14.12
C CYS A 93 -2.61 7.12 -14.82
N LEU A 94 -2.46 5.82 -14.59
CA LEU A 94 -3.34 4.78 -15.14
C LEU A 94 -4.58 4.49 -14.28
N SER A 95 -4.75 5.18 -13.15
CA SER A 95 -5.82 4.91 -12.16
C SER A 95 -7.24 4.99 -12.73
N PHE A 96 -7.43 5.57 -13.91
CA PHE A 96 -8.74 5.72 -14.58
C PHE A 96 -8.83 4.94 -15.89
N GLY A 97 -7.90 4.01 -16.15
CA GLY A 97 -7.87 3.16 -17.33
C GLY A 97 -7.78 1.68 -16.94
N VAL A 98 -8.85 0.90 -17.17
CA VAL A 98 -8.89 -0.53 -16.82
C VAL A 98 -7.84 -1.30 -17.62
N ASP A 99 -7.90 -1.24 -18.95
CA ASP A 99 -7.02 -2.03 -19.83
C ASP A 99 -5.56 -1.66 -19.67
N ASP A 100 -5.26 -0.37 -19.50
CA ASP A 100 -3.89 0.12 -19.29
C ASP A 100 -3.34 -0.35 -17.94
N SER A 101 -4.16 -0.34 -16.88
CA SER A 101 -3.79 -0.85 -15.56
C SER A 101 -3.53 -2.35 -15.59
N VAL A 102 -4.38 -3.12 -16.26
CA VAL A 102 -4.21 -4.57 -16.44
C VAL A 102 -2.94 -4.88 -17.22
N ARG A 103 -2.72 -4.22 -18.37
CA ARG A 103 -1.49 -4.39 -19.16
C ARG A 103 -0.25 -4.10 -18.31
N ARG A 104 -0.25 -2.99 -17.59
CA ARG A 104 0.88 -2.61 -16.73
C ARG A 104 1.12 -3.62 -15.60
N ALA A 105 0.07 -4.18 -15.03
CA ALA A 105 0.16 -5.22 -14.03
C ALA A 105 0.85 -6.48 -14.56
N TYR A 106 0.52 -6.93 -15.77
CA TYR A 106 1.21 -8.05 -16.42
C TYR A 106 2.69 -7.77 -16.65
N GLU A 107 3.04 -6.57 -17.15
CA GLU A 107 4.45 -6.16 -17.32
C GLU A 107 5.24 -6.22 -16.00
N ILE A 108 4.61 -5.81 -14.88
CA ILE A 108 5.21 -5.91 -13.55
C ILE A 108 5.43 -7.38 -13.16
N VAL A 109 4.45 -8.25 -13.37
CA VAL A 109 4.55 -9.70 -13.06
C VAL A 109 5.66 -10.34 -13.88
N GLU A 110 5.72 -10.07 -15.19
CA GLU A 110 6.77 -10.58 -16.09
C GLU A 110 8.18 -10.12 -15.68
N ASP A 111 8.33 -8.86 -15.26
CA ASP A 111 9.63 -8.34 -14.80
C ASP A 111 10.05 -8.98 -13.47
N TYR A 112 9.10 -9.28 -12.56
CA TYR A 112 9.39 -10.05 -11.35
C TYR A 112 9.80 -11.49 -11.65
N ASP A 113 9.09 -12.17 -12.56
CA ASP A 113 9.40 -13.54 -12.99
C ASP A 113 10.81 -13.61 -13.62
N ALA A 114 11.16 -12.66 -14.49
CA ALA A 114 12.50 -12.53 -15.06
C ALA A 114 13.62 -12.32 -14.00
N ARG A 115 13.25 -11.86 -12.79
CA ARG A 115 14.15 -11.71 -11.63
C ARG A 115 14.11 -12.89 -10.67
N GLY A 116 13.35 -13.96 -11.01
CA GLY A 116 13.20 -15.16 -10.20
C GLY A 116 12.31 -14.97 -8.97
N VAL A 117 11.40 -14.01 -9.00
CA VAL A 117 10.37 -13.80 -7.97
C VAL A 117 9.03 -14.30 -8.51
N GLU A 118 8.53 -15.38 -7.92
CA GLU A 118 7.30 -16.03 -8.33
C GLU A 118 6.06 -15.15 -8.07
N LYS A 119 5.01 -15.34 -8.87
CA LYS A 119 3.77 -14.58 -8.86
C LYS A 119 3.08 -14.55 -7.47
N ASP A 120 3.15 -15.63 -6.72
CA ASP A 120 2.57 -15.76 -5.38
C ASP A 120 3.31 -14.94 -4.30
N ARG A 121 4.51 -14.41 -4.63
CA ARG A 121 5.32 -13.54 -3.77
C ARG A 121 5.06 -12.06 -3.97
N ILE A 122 4.16 -11.70 -4.88
CA ILE A 122 3.85 -10.30 -5.19
C ILE A 122 2.37 -10.01 -5.04
N LEU A 123 2.05 -8.74 -4.82
CA LEU A 123 0.71 -8.17 -4.93
C LEU A 123 0.79 -6.98 -5.89
N ILE A 124 -0.08 -6.97 -6.89
CA ILE A 124 -0.25 -5.77 -7.74
C ILE A 124 -1.06 -4.75 -6.96
N LYS A 125 -0.50 -3.54 -6.79
CA LYS A 125 -1.15 -2.50 -6.02
C LYS A 125 -1.78 -1.46 -6.94
N LEU A 126 -3.05 -1.15 -6.72
CA LEU A 126 -3.87 -0.27 -7.56
C LEU A 126 -4.63 0.73 -6.68
N ALA A 127 -4.81 1.96 -7.16
CA ALA A 127 -5.69 2.92 -6.50
C ALA A 127 -7.15 2.41 -6.56
N ALA A 128 -7.90 2.56 -5.45
CA ALA A 128 -9.29 2.13 -5.37
C ALA A 128 -10.25 3.14 -6.03
N THR A 129 -10.02 3.44 -7.31
CA THR A 129 -10.98 4.02 -8.24
C THR A 129 -11.92 2.93 -8.73
N TRP A 130 -13.03 3.26 -9.38
CA TRP A 130 -13.87 2.25 -10.02
C TRP A 130 -13.06 1.42 -11.03
N GLU A 131 -12.30 2.09 -11.88
CA GLU A 131 -11.46 1.47 -12.89
C GLU A 131 -10.35 0.59 -12.29
N GLY A 132 -9.70 1.05 -11.23
CA GLY A 132 -8.69 0.26 -10.52
C GLY A 132 -9.25 -0.99 -9.88
N ILE A 133 -10.49 -0.92 -9.34
CA ILE A 133 -11.21 -2.08 -8.79
C ILE A 133 -11.60 -3.07 -9.90
N ARG A 134 -12.07 -2.58 -11.07
CA ARG A 134 -12.38 -3.46 -12.22
C ARG A 134 -11.12 -4.10 -12.81
N ALA A 135 -10.00 -3.37 -12.86
CA ALA A 135 -8.71 -3.95 -13.23
C ALA A 135 -8.28 -5.07 -12.25
N ALA A 136 -8.43 -4.84 -10.95
CA ALA A 136 -8.13 -5.85 -9.94
C ALA A 136 -9.02 -7.10 -10.08
N GLU A 137 -10.30 -6.95 -10.39
CA GLU A 137 -11.21 -8.07 -10.63
C GLU A 137 -10.72 -8.98 -11.78
N ILE A 138 -10.23 -8.38 -12.88
CA ILE A 138 -9.65 -9.12 -14.01
C ILE A 138 -8.40 -9.86 -13.54
N LEU A 139 -7.48 -9.17 -12.88
CA LEU A 139 -6.22 -9.74 -12.41
C LEU A 139 -6.43 -10.89 -11.41
N GLN A 140 -7.40 -10.74 -10.48
CA GLN A 140 -7.73 -11.80 -9.52
C GLN A 140 -8.26 -13.07 -10.22
N ARG A 141 -9.06 -12.95 -11.27
CA ARG A 141 -9.53 -14.08 -12.09
C ARG A 141 -8.37 -14.80 -12.79
N ASP A 142 -7.31 -14.05 -13.14
CA ASP A 142 -6.09 -14.60 -13.75
C ASP A 142 -5.07 -15.11 -12.71
N GLY A 143 -5.48 -15.13 -11.43
CA GLY A 143 -4.67 -15.60 -10.31
C GLY A 143 -3.52 -14.67 -9.96
N ILE A 144 -3.67 -13.37 -10.19
CA ILE A 144 -2.75 -12.32 -9.77
C ILE A 144 -3.41 -11.57 -8.61
N ASP A 145 -2.87 -11.76 -7.41
CA ASP A 145 -3.41 -11.14 -6.21
C ASP A 145 -3.15 -9.63 -6.17
N CYS A 146 -4.17 -8.87 -5.77
CA CYS A 146 -4.15 -7.42 -5.76
C CYS A 146 -4.24 -6.82 -4.35
N ASN A 147 -3.62 -5.65 -4.18
CA ASN A 147 -3.72 -4.78 -3.02
C ASN A 147 -4.33 -3.44 -3.43
N LEU A 148 -5.59 -3.21 -3.12
CA LEU A 148 -6.24 -1.91 -3.42
C LEU A 148 -5.89 -0.89 -2.35
N THR A 149 -5.36 0.25 -2.80
CA THR A 149 -4.87 1.34 -1.93
C THR A 149 -5.67 2.63 -2.13
N LEU A 150 -5.35 3.65 -1.33
CA LEU A 150 -6.09 4.92 -1.32
C LEU A 150 -7.57 4.70 -1.01
N ILE A 151 -7.85 3.83 -0.04
CA ILE A 151 -9.20 3.59 0.45
C ILE A 151 -9.47 4.52 1.62
N PHE A 152 -10.53 5.30 1.49
CA PHE A 152 -10.96 6.34 2.41
C PHE A 152 -12.44 6.20 2.80
N SER A 153 -13.21 5.31 2.13
CA SER A 153 -14.63 5.12 2.37
C SER A 153 -15.04 3.66 2.41
N LEU A 154 -16.16 3.39 3.06
CA LEU A 154 -16.78 2.06 3.06
C LEU A 154 -17.24 1.64 1.65
N SER A 155 -17.72 2.57 0.83
CA SER A 155 -18.15 2.27 -0.53
C SER A 155 -17.01 1.73 -1.41
N GLN A 156 -15.78 2.24 -1.25
CA GLN A 156 -14.61 1.68 -1.91
C GLN A 156 -14.34 0.25 -1.42
N ALA A 157 -14.43 0.00 -0.11
CA ALA A 157 -14.20 -1.32 0.45
C ALA A 157 -15.27 -2.33 -0.02
N ILE A 158 -16.54 -1.94 -0.08
CA ILE A 158 -17.65 -2.76 -0.60
C ILE A 158 -17.36 -3.19 -2.05
N ALA A 159 -17.02 -2.24 -2.92
CA ALA A 159 -16.72 -2.54 -4.33
C ALA A 159 -15.46 -3.42 -4.49
N CYS A 160 -14.46 -3.30 -3.60
CA CYS A 160 -13.30 -4.17 -3.57
C CYS A 160 -13.66 -5.62 -3.17
N ALA A 161 -14.55 -5.77 -2.19
CA ALA A 161 -15.03 -7.09 -1.77
C ALA A 161 -15.79 -7.80 -2.90
N ASP A 162 -16.67 -7.07 -3.59
CA ASP A 162 -17.44 -7.55 -4.74
C ASP A 162 -16.53 -8.03 -5.90
N ALA A 163 -15.41 -7.33 -6.09
CA ALA A 163 -14.38 -7.69 -7.07
C ALA A 163 -13.49 -8.87 -6.63
N GLY A 164 -13.68 -9.43 -5.45
CA GLY A 164 -12.88 -10.54 -4.91
C GLY A 164 -11.42 -10.20 -4.66
N VAL A 165 -11.13 -8.95 -4.32
CA VAL A 165 -9.76 -8.45 -4.10
C VAL A 165 -9.10 -9.16 -2.92
N PHE A 166 -7.85 -9.58 -3.08
CA PHE A 166 -7.11 -10.29 -2.03
C PHE A 166 -6.88 -9.44 -0.78
N LEU A 167 -6.49 -8.16 -0.95
CA LEU A 167 -6.14 -7.27 0.15
C LEU A 167 -6.53 -5.83 -0.14
N ILE A 168 -6.99 -5.12 0.89
CA ILE A 168 -7.22 -3.68 0.84
C ILE A 168 -6.38 -2.94 1.87
N SER A 169 -5.96 -1.72 1.54
CA SER A 169 -5.15 -0.84 2.39
C SER A 169 -5.90 0.46 2.73
N PRO A 170 -6.89 0.44 3.65
CA PRO A 170 -7.55 1.64 4.10
C PRO A 170 -6.60 2.54 4.91
N PHE A 171 -6.68 3.86 4.67
CA PHE A 171 -5.78 4.83 5.25
C PHE A 171 -6.35 5.44 6.52
N VAL A 172 -5.56 5.45 7.59
CA VAL A 172 -5.92 6.03 8.89
C VAL A 172 -5.54 7.51 8.95
N GLY A 173 -4.25 7.80 8.94
CA GLY A 173 -3.74 9.14 9.26
C GLY A 173 -4.12 10.21 8.24
N ARG A 174 -4.30 9.89 6.96
CA ARG A 174 -4.76 10.87 5.96
C ARG A 174 -6.22 11.28 6.18
N ILE A 175 -7.06 10.38 6.68
CA ILE A 175 -8.42 10.70 7.11
C ILE A 175 -8.36 11.64 8.32
N THR A 176 -7.59 11.26 9.35
CA THR A 176 -7.38 12.07 10.54
C THR A 176 -6.89 13.48 10.20
N ASP A 177 -5.89 13.61 9.29
CA ASP A 177 -5.35 14.90 8.86
C ASP A 177 -6.43 15.79 8.20
N TRP A 178 -7.31 15.19 7.38
CA TRP A 178 -8.40 15.92 6.73
C TRP A 178 -9.40 16.48 7.75
N TYR A 179 -9.85 15.63 8.68
CA TYR A 179 -10.79 16.05 9.72
C TYR A 179 -10.18 17.07 10.68
N LYS A 180 -8.93 16.92 11.07
CA LYS A 180 -8.19 17.91 11.86
C LYS A 180 -8.24 19.29 11.21
N LYS A 181 -7.96 19.35 9.92
CA LYS A 181 -8.00 20.59 9.13
C LYS A 181 -9.41 21.15 8.99
N SER A 182 -10.39 20.28 8.70
CA SER A 182 -11.78 20.67 8.48
C SER A 182 -12.47 21.19 9.74
N GLU A 183 -12.16 20.56 10.90
CA GLU A 183 -12.77 20.90 12.18
C GLU A 183 -11.95 21.90 13.01
N GLY A 184 -10.74 22.25 12.56
CA GLY A 184 -9.83 23.12 13.32
C GLY A 184 -9.31 22.49 14.62
N ARG A 185 -9.13 21.17 14.63
CA ARG A 185 -8.63 20.40 15.79
C ARG A 185 -7.17 20.06 15.64
N ASP A 186 -6.43 20.05 16.75
CA ASP A 186 -5.02 19.64 16.78
C ASP A 186 -4.84 18.12 16.92
N SER A 187 -5.76 17.44 17.58
CA SER A 187 -5.69 15.99 17.83
C SER A 187 -7.07 15.38 18.08
N TYR A 188 -7.10 14.04 18.01
CA TYR A 188 -8.22 13.21 18.46
C TYR A 188 -7.73 12.23 19.52
N ALA A 189 -8.60 11.87 20.49
CA ALA A 189 -8.38 10.71 21.31
C ALA A 189 -8.42 9.44 20.40
N PRO A 190 -7.71 8.35 20.74
CA PRO A 190 -7.64 7.15 19.90
C PRO A 190 -9.01 6.56 19.55
N ASP A 191 -9.98 6.64 20.46
CA ASP A 191 -11.33 6.12 20.26
C ASP A 191 -12.22 7.03 19.42
N ASP A 192 -11.87 8.33 19.33
CA ASP A 192 -12.61 9.34 18.56
C ASP A 192 -11.93 9.64 17.21
N ASP A 193 -10.80 9.00 16.90
CA ASP A 193 -10.04 9.23 15.68
C ASP A 193 -10.84 8.76 14.45
N PRO A 194 -11.22 9.67 13.52
CA PRO A 194 -12.06 9.32 12.39
C PRO A 194 -11.39 8.34 11.42
N GLY A 195 -10.05 8.33 11.33
CA GLY A 195 -9.30 7.35 10.53
C GLY A 195 -9.34 5.96 11.16
N VAL A 196 -9.22 5.87 12.47
CA VAL A 196 -9.39 4.61 13.22
C VAL A 196 -10.82 4.09 13.08
N ALA A 197 -11.82 4.96 13.25
CA ALA A 197 -13.24 4.61 13.11
C ALA A 197 -13.55 4.08 11.70
N SER A 198 -13.02 4.71 10.65
CA SER A 198 -13.17 4.26 9.26
C SER A 198 -12.68 2.83 9.05
N VAL A 199 -11.46 2.51 9.53
CA VAL A 199 -10.90 1.15 9.38
C VAL A 199 -11.67 0.13 10.22
N LYS A 200 -12.11 0.49 11.42
CA LYS A 200 -12.98 -0.37 12.25
C LYS A 200 -14.29 -0.70 11.53
N THR A 201 -14.93 0.30 10.93
CA THR A 201 -16.18 0.12 10.16
C THR A 201 -15.98 -0.84 8.98
N ILE A 202 -14.90 -0.67 8.20
CA ILE A 202 -14.58 -1.57 7.08
C ILE A 202 -14.32 -2.99 7.59
N TYR A 203 -13.54 -3.14 8.66
CA TYR A 203 -13.22 -4.43 9.25
C TYR A 203 -14.48 -5.15 9.73
N ASP A 204 -15.32 -4.46 10.51
CA ASP A 204 -16.57 -5.00 11.03
C ASP A 204 -17.53 -5.41 9.90
N TYR A 205 -17.64 -4.59 8.86
CA TYR A 205 -18.43 -4.92 7.67
C TYR A 205 -17.94 -6.21 7.00
N TYR A 206 -16.62 -6.34 6.79
CA TYR A 206 -16.05 -7.53 6.16
C TYR A 206 -16.25 -8.79 6.99
N LYS A 207 -15.98 -8.72 8.30
CA LYS A 207 -16.12 -9.90 9.17
C LYS A 207 -17.58 -10.29 9.36
N SER A 208 -18.50 -9.33 9.44
CA SER A 208 -19.94 -9.57 9.56
C SER A 208 -20.54 -10.22 8.31
N ASN A 209 -19.98 -9.95 7.13
CA ASN A 209 -20.46 -10.53 5.87
C ASN A 209 -19.61 -11.72 5.37
N GLY A 210 -18.70 -12.26 6.19
CA GLY A 210 -17.86 -13.39 5.81
C GLY A 210 -16.91 -13.10 4.64
N ILE A 211 -16.53 -11.83 4.42
CA ILE A 211 -15.66 -11.42 3.34
C ILE A 211 -14.21 -11.77 3.71
N GLU A 212 -13.54 -12.54 2.86
CA GLU A 212 -12.18 -13.04 3.09
C GLU A 212 -11.08 -12.03 2.76
N THR A 213 -11.41 -10.95 2.04
CA THR A 213 -10.46 -9.88 1.70
C THR A 213 -9.76 -9.37 2.96
N ILE A 214 -8.43 -9.33 2.92
CA ILE A 214 -7.60 -8.91 4.05
C ILE A 214 -7.69 -7.39 4.23
N VAL A 215 -8.02 -6.94 5.43
CA VAL A 215 -7.99 -5.52 5.79
C VAL A 215 -6.62 -5.18 6.37
N MET A 216 -5.87 -4.32 5.69
CA MET A 216 -4.56 -3.84 6.14
C MET A 216 -4.59 -2.35 6.46
N GLY A 217 -4.74 -2.01 7.74
CA GLY A 217 -4.67 -0.60 8.17
C GLY A 217 -3.33 0.04 7.76
N ALA A 218 -3.38 1.25 7.20
CA ALA A 218 -2.24 1.91 6.59
C ALA A 218 -2.14 3.41 6.94
N SER A 219 -0.96 4.01 6.67
CA SER A 219 -0.75 5.47 6.77
C SER A 219 -0.96 6.03 8.18
N PHE A 220 -0.39 5.40 9.19
CA PHE A 220 -0.48 5.85 10.58
C PHE A 220 0.35 7.12 10.85
N ARG A 221 -0.11 7.94 11.82
CA ARG A 221 0.57 9.12 12.34
C ARG A 221 1.14 8.89 13.74
N THR A 222 0.45 8.09 14.54
CA THR A 222 0.80 7.83 15.93
C THR A 222 0.76 6.33 16.26
N ILE A 223 1.46 5.94 17.31
CA ILE A 223 1.40 4.57 17.84
C ILE A 223 0.02 4.26 18.43
N ASP A 224 -0.72 5.27 18.89
CA ASP A 224 -2.06 5.08 19.44
C ASP A 224 -3.06 4.65 18.36
N GLN A 225 -2.95 5.21 17.15
CA GLN A 225 -3.74 4.73 16.01
C GLN A 225 -3.43 3.25 15.70
N VAL A 226 -2.15 2.84 15.80
CA VAL A 226 -1.74 1.44 15.60
C VAL A 226 -2.33 0.54 16.70
N LYS A 227 -2.22 0.96 17.97
CA LYS A 227 -2.77 0.22 19.11
C LYS A 227 -4.30 0.10 19.03
N ALA A 228 -4.99 1.17 18.61
CA ALA A 228 -6.45 1.19 18.47
C ALA A 228 -6.98 0.25 17.36
N LEU A 229 -6.11 -0.23 16.47
CA LEU A 229 -6.42 -1.24 15.46
C LEU A 229 -5.76 -2.60 15.74
N ALA A 230 -5.34 -2.87 16.98
CA ALA A 230 -4.84 -4.17 17.37
C ALA A 230 -5.90 -5.25 17.12
N GLY A 231 -5.54 -6.31 16.39
CA GLY A 231 -6.47 -7.36 15.96
C GLY A 231 -6.91 -7.23 14.50
N CYS A 232 -6.64 -6.10 13.80
CA CYS A 232 -6.78 -6.01 12.37
C CYS A 232 -6.00 -7.12 11.65
N ASP A 233 -6.48 -7.60 10.51
CA ASP A 233 -5.83 -8.69 9.78
C ASP A 233 -4.36 -8.40 9.51
N ARG A 234 -4.04 -7.18 9.07
CA ARG A 234 -2.68 -6.67 8.87
C ARG A 234 -2.59 -5.18 9.16
N LEU A 235 -1.37 -4.71 9.46
CA LEU A 235 -1.05 -3.30 9.62
C LEU A 235 0.27 -3.02 8.90
N THR A 236 0.29 -2.03 8.02
CA THR A 236 1.54 -1.52 7.44
C THR A 236 1.98 -0.29 8.22
N ILE A 237 3.10 -0.43 8.93
CA ILE A 237 3.57 0.53 9.92
C ILE A 237 4.93 1.05 9.52
N ALA A 238 5.10 2.37 9.46
CA ALA A 238 6.39 2.98 9.15
C ALA A 238 7.46 2.64 10.20
N PRO A 239 8.74 2.47 9.80
CA PRO A 239 9.84 2.08 10.72
C PRO A 239 9.92 2.95 11.97
N LYS A 240 9.76 4.28 11.83
CA LYS A 240 9.76 5.20 12.97
C LYS A 240 8.72 4.86 14.05
N LEU A 241 7.50 4.46 13.62
CA LEU A 241 6.44 4.06 14.55
C LEU A 241 6.69 2.68 15.13
N LEU A 242 7.32 1.78 14.38
CA LEU A 242 7.74 0.47 14.88
C LEU A 242 8.83 0.61 15.94
N ASP A 243 9.80 1.49 15.74
CA ASP A 243 10.82 1.78 16.73
C ASP A 243 10.20 2.35 18.02
N ALA A 244 9.25 3.28 17.91
CA ALA A 244 8.52 3.80 19.06
C ALA A 244 7.68 2.73 19.79
N LEU A 245 7.08 1.78 19.05
CA LEU A 245 6.33 0.67 19.65
C LEU A 245 7.20 -0.34 20.39
N LYS A 246 8.52 -0.41 20.11
CA LYS A 246 9.45 -1.28 20.85
C LYS A 246 9.65 -0.82 22.28
N ASP A 247 9.57 0.49 22.49
CA ASP A 247 9.80 1.12 23.80
C ASP A 247 8.51 1.15 24.65
N GLU A 248 7.38 0.71 24.10
CA GLU A 248 6.09 0.61 24.80
C GLU A 248 6.02 -0.67 25.65
N GLU A 249 5.71 -0.52 26.90
CA GLU A 249 5.48 -1.61 27.85
C GLU A 249 3.98 -1.74 28.18
N GLY A 250 3.51 -2.95 28.43
CA GLY A 250 2.15 -3.24 28.86
C GLY A 250 1.40 -4.22 27.98
N ASP A 251 0.22 -4.62 28.43
CA ASP A 251 -0.66 -5.56 27.71
C ASP A 251 -1.44 -4.84 26.63
N LEU A 252 -1.29 -5.29 25.39
CA LEU A 252 -2.09 -4.83 24.27
C LEU A 252 -3.23 -5.81 23.99
N LYS A 253 -4.43 -5.45 24.40
CA LYS A 253 -5.64 -6.23 24.07
C LYS A 253 -6.05 -6.00 22.63
N PRO A 254 -6.57 -7.02 21.92
CA PRO A 254 -7.19 -6.82 20.61
C PRO A 254 -8.36 -5.84 20.71
N ALA A 255 -8.32 -4.79 19.90
CA ALA A 255 -9.42 -3.83 19.73
C ALA A 255 -10.44 -4.30 18.67
N LEU A 256 -9.97 -5.15 17.74
CA LEU A 256 -10.77 -5.78 16.69
C LEU A 256 -10.79 -7.29 16.90
N LEU A 257 -11.99 -7.87 16.78
CA LEU A 257 -12.23 -9.32 16.98
C LEU A 257 -12.98 -9.85 15.76
N SER A 258 -12.46 -10.88 15.12
CA SER A 258 -13.05 -11.45 13.90
C SER A 258 -14.37 -12.21 14.12
N ASP A 259 -14.67 -12.56 15.36
CA ASP A 259 -15.89 -13.23 15.78
C ASP A 259 -17.01 -12.25 16.23
N ARG A 260 -16.72 -10.95 16.23
CA ARG A 260 -17.69 -9.90 16.55
C ARG A 260 -18.55 -9.61 15.32
N VAL A 261 -19.52 -10.46 15.06
CA VAL A 261 -20.48 -10.28 13.96
C VAL A 261 -21.53 -9.22 14.36
N GLN A 262 -21.76 -8.28 13.47
CA GLN A 262 -22.84 -7.30 13.55
C GLN A 262 -23.91 -7.66 12.52
N ASP A 263 -25.15 -7.29 12.79
CA ASP A 263 -26.25 -7.42 11.81
C ASP A 263 -26.16 -6.28 10.78
N VAL A 264 -25.25 -6.44 9.84
CA VAL A 264 -25.02 -5.47 8.76
C VAL A 264 -25.29 -6.15 7.43
N GLU A 265 -26.25 -5.64 6.68
CA GLU A 265 -26.62 -6.18 5.37
C GLU A 265 -25.50 -6.01 4.33
N ALA A 266 -25.20 -7.09 3.61
CA ALA A 266 -24.28 -7.04 2.48
C ALA A 266 -24.82 -6.14 1.38
N GLN A 267 -23.98 -5.26 0.84
CA GLN A 267 -24.33 -4.33 -0.23
C GLN A 267 -23.51 -4.65 -1.48
N VAL A 268 -24.13 -4.44 -2.63
CA VAL A 268 -23.47 -4.48 -3.95
C VAL A 268 -23.63 -3.10 -4.58
N LEU A 269 -22.56 -2.55 -5.11
CA LEU A 269 -22.56 -1.24 -5.73
C LEU A 269 -22.30 -1.36 -7.23
N ASP A 270 -23.20 -0.87 -8.06
CA ASP A 270 -22.91 -0.58 -9.45
C ASP A 270 -22.03 0.68 -9.60
N GLU A 271 -21.55 0.95 -10.80
CA GLU A 271 -20.69 2.09 -11.06
C GLU A 271 -21.32 3.43 -10.65
N ALA A 272 -22.60 3.63 -10.97
CA ALA A 272 -23.28 4.88 -10.70
C ALA A 272 -23.41 5.11 -9.18
N SER A 273 -23.80 4.08 -8.45
CA SER A 273 -23.91 4.08 -6.99
C SER A 273 -22.55 4.29 -6.32
N PHE A 274 -21.51 3.58 -6.78
CA PHE A 274 -20.15 3.76 -6.27
C PHE A 274 -19.66 5.21 -6.43
N ARG A 275 -19.79 5.76 -7.65
CA ARG A 275 -19.37 7.14 -7.95
C ARG A 275 -20.18 8.16 -7.15
N TRP A 276 -21.47 7.91 -6.96
CA TRP A 276 -22.34 8.78 -6.18
C TRP A 276 -21.97 8.77 -4.69
N GLU A 277 -21.81 7.59 -4.08
CA GLU A 277 -21.42 7.46 -2.68
C GLU A 277 -20.05 8.06 -2.40
N LEU A 278 -19.09 7.84 -3.31
CA LEU A 278 -17.76 8.46 -3.21
C LEU A 278 -17.85 10.00 -3.32
N ASN A 279 -18.66 10.51 -4.24
CA ASN A 279 -18.84 11.96 -4.43
C ASN A 279 -19.54 12.64 -3.22
N ARG A 280 -20.44 11.94 -2.54
CA ARG A 280 -21.09 12.45 -1.32
C ARG A 280 -20.13 12.57 -0.14
N ASP A 281 -19.07 11.78 -0.12
CA ASP A 281 -18.01 11.82 0.89
C ASP A 281 -16.89 12.76 0.43
N ALA A 282 -16.94 14.01 0.88
CA ALA A 282 -15.97 15.04 0.51
C ALA A 282 -14.54 14.62 0.91
N MET A 283 -14.36 14.03 2.10
CA MET A 283 -13.07 13.58 2.59
C MET A 283 -12.50 12.49 1.67
N ALA A 284 -13.29 11.47 1.35
CA ALA A 284 -12.83 10.36 0.51
C ALA A 284 -12.52 10.81 -0.91
N THR A 285 -13.37 11.63 -1.52
CA THR A 285 -13.17 12.20 -2.87
C THR A 285 -11.89 13.03 -2.94
N GLU A 286 -11.69 13.95 -2.01
CA GLU A 286 -10.52 14.81 -1.98
C GLU A 286 -9.24 14.03 -1.74
N LYS A 287 -9.25 13.06 -0.79
CA LYS A 287 -8.06 12.30 -0.42
C LYS A 287 -7.67 11.25 -1.45
N LEU A 288 -8.61 10.64 -2.15
CA LEU A 288 -8.33 9.76 -3.28
C LEU A 288 -7.65 10.56 -4.41
N ALA A 289 -8.26 11.66 -4.83
CA ALA A 289 -7.73 12.51 -5.89
C ALA A 289 -6.36 13.13 -5.53
N GLU A 290 -6.18 13.60 -4.29
CA GLU A 290 -4.89 14.09 -3.78
C GLU A 290 -3.83 12.97 -3.77
N GLY A 291 -4.21 11.76 -3.34
CA GLY A 291 -3.32 10.61 -3.27
C GLY A 291 -2.77 10.21 -4.63
N ILE A 292 -3.65 10.12 -5.64
CA ILE A 292 -3.27 9.82 -7.03
C ILE A 292 -2.32 10.88 -7.57
N ARG A 293 -2.64 12.19 -7.42
CA ARG A 293 -1.77 13.28 -7.89
C ARG A 293 -0.40 13.29 -7.20
N ASN A 294 -0.34 12.98 -5.92
CA ASN A 294 0.93 12.95 -5.19
C ASN A 294 1.80 11.79 -5.66
N PHE A 295 1.24 10.61 -5.88
CA PHE A 295 1.98 9.47 -6.40
C PHE A 295 2.47 9.69 -7.83
N ASP A 296 1.65 10.31 -8.68
CA ASP A 296 2.05 10.71 -10.03
C ASP A 296 3.18 11.73 -10.02
N LYS A 297 3.12 12.72 -9.14
CA LYS A 297 4.19 13.70 -8.94
C LYS A 297 5.52 13.05 -8.52
N ASP A 298 5.46 12.11 -7.58
CA ASP A 298 6.65 11.41 -7.10
C ASP A 298 7.24 10.52 -8.21
N HIS A 299 6.40 9.85 -8.98
CA HIS A 299 6.82 9.07 -10.16
C HIS A 299 7.45 9.98 -11.23
N SER A 300 6.83 11.09 -11.57
CA SER A 300 7.39 12.09 -12.51
C SER A 300 8.74 12.63 -12.05
N THR A 301 8.91 12.83 -10.74
CA THR A 301 10.18 13.24 -10.14
C THR A 301 11.23 12.15 -10.31
N LEU A 302 10.88 10.89 -10.06
CA LEU A 302 11.77 9.75 -10.29
C LEU A 302 12.22 9.68 -11.76
N ILE A 303 11.29 9.76 -12.72
CA ILE A 303 11.61 9.76 -14.16
C ILE A 303 12.59 10.89 -14.50
N SER A 304 12.38 12.11 -13.97
CA SER A 304 13.28 13.24 -14.19
C SER A 304 14.70 12.98 -13.66
N MET A 305 14.81 12.36 -12.49
CA MET A 305 16.11 11.99 -11.89
C MET A 305 16.79 10.88 -12.68
N VAL A 306 16.04 9.87 -13.12
CA VAL A 306 16.51 8.79 -13.99
C VAL A 306 17.03 9.36 -15.31
N THR A 307 16.27 10.26 -15.94
CA THR A 307 16.68 10.95 -17.19
C THR A 307 18.04 11.60 -17.02
N LYS A 308 18.25 12.39 -15.95
CA LYS A 308 19.52 13.04 -15.68
C LYS A 308 20.66 12.04 -15.52
N ARG A 309 20.43 10.95 -14.80
CA ARG A 309 21.44 9.89 -14.63
C ARG A 309 21.72 9.11 -15.91
N MET A 310 20.73 8.92 -16.78
CA MET A 310 20.90 8.20 -18.05
C MET A 310 21.61 9.04 -19.13
N CYS A 311 21.49 10.36 -19.09
CA CYS A 311 22.11 11.28 -20.05
C CYS A 311 23.54 11.74 -19.67
N GLY A 312 23.91 11.59 -18.40
CA GLY A 312 25.27 11.91 -17.91
C GLY A 312 26.13 10.68 -17.87
#